data_c1f770c9813ed1751551eea49ba1ea5d
#
_entry.id   c1f770c9813ed1751551eea49ba1ea5d
#
_cell.length_a   1.000
_cell.length_b   1.000
_cell.length_c   1.000
_cell.angle_alpha   90.00
_cell.angle_beta   90.00
_cell.angle_gamma   90.00
#
_symmetry.space_group_name_H-M   'P 1'
#
loop_
_entity.id
_entity.type
_entity.pdbx_description
1 polymer ?
#
loop_
_entity_poly.entity_id
_entity_poly.type
_entity_poly.pdbx_seq_one_letter_code
_entity_poly.pdbx_strand_id
1 'polypeptide(L)'
;MIPIPREGIYVGTEGLDRARAQPGIEDVIIAAKQGQKLIPLPEGASYLGFIFARGNSPDAVDHALRSSHQQLRFEIATALPTF
;
A
#
# COMPACT_ATOMS: atom_id res chain seq x y z
N MET A 1 7.47 0.05 -3.00
CA MET A 1 7.01 -0.43 -1.68
C MET A 1 5.99 0.53 -1.12
N ILE A 2 4.95 0.00 -0.53
CA ILE A 2 3.88 0.81 0.06
C ILE A 2 4.13 0.95 1.56
N PRO A 3 4.45 2.15 2.05
CA PRO A 3 4.72 2.34 3.46
C PRO A 3 3.44 2.25 4.29
N ILE A 4 3.60 1.91 5.56
CA ILE A 4 2.50 1.88 6.50
C ILE A 4 2.18 3.32 6.91
N PRO A 5 0.96 3.83 6.64
CA PRO A 5 0.64 5.23 6.90
C PRO A 5 0.44 5.55 8.38
N ARG A 6 0.05 4.57 9.17
CA ARG A 6 -0.18 4.77 10.62
C ARG A 6 -0.19 3.42 11.33
N GLU A 7 0.01 3.47 12.64
CA GLU A 7 -0.09 2.30 13.49
C GLU A 7 -1.55 1.87 13.63
N GLY A 8 -1.79 0.58 13.64
CA GLY A 8 -3.13 0.04 13.82
C GLY A 8 -3.24 -1.41 13.34
N ILE A 9 -4.46 -1.87 13.20
CA ILE A 9 -4.75 -3.23 12.73
C ILE A 9 -5.25 -3.16 11.29
N TYR A 10 -4.60 -3.90 10.42
CA TYR A 10 -4.98 -3.93 9.01
C TYR A 10 -6.35 -4.61 8.84
N VAL A 11 -7.28 -3.90 8.23
CA VAL A 11 -8.63 -4.41 7.96
C VAL A 11 -8.76 -4.86 6.50
N GLY A 12 -8.31 -4.04 5.57
CA GLY A 12 -8.41 -4.37 4.17
C GLY A 12 -7.92 -3.25 3.25
N THR A 13 -8.02 -3.50 1.95
CA THR A 13 -7.62 -2.55 0.93
C THR A 13 -8.71 -2.45 -0.12
N GLU A 14 -9.09 -1.23 -0.47
CA GLU A 14 -10.01 -0.95 -1.56
C GLU A 14 -9.27 -0.32 -2.73
N GLY A 15 -9.81 -0.47 -3.93
CA GLY A 15 -9.26 0.14 -5.13
C GLY A 15 -8.11 -0.64 -5.76
N LEU A 16 -7.90 -1.87 -5.34
CA LEU A 16 -6.80 -2.70 -5.85
C LEU A 16 -6.91 -2.92 -7.37
N ASP A 17 -8.11 -3.19 -7.87
CA ASP A 17 -8.33 -3.37 -9.31
C ASP A 17 -8.02 -2.10 -10.09
N ARG A 18 -8.41 -0.94 -9.57
CA ARG A 18 -8.12 0.35 -10.21
C ARG A 18 -6.62 0.64 -10.18
N ALA A 19 -5.96 0.30 -9.08
CA ALA A 19 -4.52 0.50 -8.97
C ALA A 19 -3.77 -0.35 -10.00
N ARG A 20 -4.19 -1.60 -10.19
CA ARG A 20 -3.59 -2.50 -11.19
C ARG A 20 -3.88 -2.06 -12.62
N ALA A 21 -5.00 -1.38 -12.84
CA ALA A 21 -5.41 -0.94 -14.17
C ALA A 21 -4.71 0.36 -14.62
N GLN A 22 -3.96 1.01 -13.75
CA GLN A 22 -3.26 2.24 -14.12
C GLN A 22 -2.21 1.98 -15.20
N PRO A 23 -2.05 2.90 -16.18
CA PRO A 23 -1.04 2.74 -17.22
C PRO A 23 0.35 2.60 -16.61
N GLY A 24 1.13 1.65 -17.13
CA GLY A 24 2.50 1.41 -16.67
C GLY A 24 2.61 0.53 -15.43
N ILE A 25 1.52 0.08 -14.85
CA ILE A 25 1.53 -0.81 -13.70
C ILE A 25 1.50 -2.26 -14.15
N GLU A 26 2.49 -3.03 -13.71
CA GLU A 26 2.55 -4.47 -13.98
C GLU A 26 1.76 -5.27 -12.97
N ASP A 27 1.88 -4.93 -11.68
CA ASP A 27 1.17 -5.62 -10.63
C ASP A 27 1.14 -4.80 -9.35
N VAL A 28 0.21 -5.13 -8.47
CA VAL A 28 0.12 -4.58 -7.12
C VAL A 28 -0.10 -5.76 -6.18
N ILE A 29 0.77 -5.91 -5.21
CA ILE A 29 0.72 -7.00 -4.24
C ILE A 29 0.56 -6.42 -2.85
N ILE A 30 -0.47 -6.86 -2.14
CA ILE A 30 -0.68 -6.47 -0.74
C ILE A 30 -0.13 -7.58 0.14
N ALA A 31 0.92 -7.27 0.88
CA ALA A 31 1.59 -8.22 1.76
C ALA A 31 0.95 -8.28 3.16
N ALA A 32 0.28 -7.22 3.57
CA ALA A 32 -0.37 -7.17 4.87
C ALA A 32 -1.55 -8.15 4.91
N LYS A 33 -1.72 -8.79 6.05
CA LYS A 33 -2.81 -9.74 6.26
C LYS A 33 -3.86 -9.12 7.17
N GLN A 34 -5.13 -9.46 6.91
CA GLN A 34 -6.23 -8.98 7.73
C GLN A 34 -6.01 -9.37 9.19
N GLY A 35 -6.16 -8.39 10.08
CA GLY A 35 -5.89 -8.58 11.50
C GLY A 35 -4.45 -8.38 11.91
N GLN A 36 -3.55 -8.13 10.96
CA GLN A 36 -2.15 -7.89 11.26
C GLN A 36 -1.94 -6.52 11.90
N LYS A 37 -1.12 -6.47 12.95
CA LYS A 37 -0.74 -5.20 13.54
C LYS A 37 0.30 -4.51 12.66
N LEU A 38 0.04 -3.25 12.33
CA LEU A 38 0.92 -2.46 11.47
C LEU A 38 1.70 -1.47 12.32
N ILE A 39 3.01 -1.44 12.15
CA ILE A 39 3.91 -0.53 12.85
C ILE A 39 4.74 0.22 11.81
N PRO A 40 4.57 1.56 11.70
CA PRO A 40 5.31 2.36 10.74
C PRO A 40 6.81 2.41 11.05
N LEU A 41 7.61 2.71 10.03
CA LEU A 41 9.03 2.98 10.22
C LEU A 41 9.20 4.26 11.07
N PRO A 42 10.29 4.37 11.86
CA PRO A 42 11.44 3.46 11.90
C PRO A 42 11.28 2.26 12.86
N GLU A 43 10.23 2.21 13.64
CA GLU A 43 10.05 1.18 14.66
C GLU A 43 9.70 -0.18 14.07
N GLY A 44 8.95 -0.17 12.95
CA GLY A 44 8.61 -1.39 12.24
C GLY A 44 9.41 -1.51 10.95
N ALA A 45 9.56 -2.72 10.45
CA ALA A 45 10.27 -2.99 9.19
C ALA A 45 9.34 -3.52 8.11
N SER A 46 8.03 -3.44 8.33
CA SER A 46 7.05 -4.00 7.42
C SER A 46 6.49 -2.96 6.46
N TYR A 47 6.04 -3.42 5.31
CA TYR A 47 5.35 -2.63 4.32
C TYR A 47 3.96 -3.21 4.08
N LEU A 48 3.00 -2.36 3.68
CA LEU A 48 1.67 -2.83 3.33
C LEU A 48 1.68 -3.72 2.09
N GLY A 49 2.58 -3.42 1.17
CA GLY A 49 2.67 -4.18 -0.06
C GLY A 49 3.64 -3.56 -1.03
N PHE A 50 3.51 -3.94 -2.30
CA PHE A 50 4.42 -3.53 -3.35
C PHE A 50 3.65 -3.19 -4.62
N ILE A 51 4.08 -2.13 -5.31
CA ILE A 51 3.57 -1.76 -6.62
C ILE A 51 4.72 -1.94 -7.61
N PHE A 52 4.47 -2.69 -8.67
CA PHE A 52 5.45 -2.92 -9.73
C PHE A 52 5.04 -2.14 -10.97
N ALA A 53 5.92 -1.29 -11.45
CA ALA A 53 5.66 -0.42 -12.58
C ALA A 53 6.74 -0.58 -13.65
N ARG A 54 6.38 -0.29 -14.89
CA ARG A 54 7.27 -0.29 -16.03
C ARG A 54 7.06 0.99 -16.82
N GLY A 55 8.13 1.57 -17.33
CA GLY A 55 8.05 2.76 -18.16
C GLY A 55 9.36 3.02 -18.88
N ASN A 56 9.33 3.95 -19.83
CA ASN A 56 10.49 4.28 -20.65
C ASN A 56 11.44 5.27 -19.97
N SER A 57 11.02 5.85 -18.86
CA SER A 57 11.82 6.82 -18.12
C SER A 57 11.52 6.73 -16.63
N PRO A 58 12.46 7.19 -15.77
CA PRO A 58 12.18 7.26 -14.33
C PRO A 58 10.95 8.09 -13.99
N ASP A 59 10.72 9.18 -14.72
CA ASP A 59 9.55 10.03 -14.49
C ASP A 59 8.25 9.29 -14.79
N ALA A 60 8.23 8.52 -15.89
CA ALA A 60 7.04 7.73 -16.23
C ALA A 60 6.74 6.67 -15.18
N VAL A 61 7.78 5.99 -14.69
CA VAL A 61 7.64 4.99 -13.64
C VAL A 61 7.14 5.63 -12.35
N ASP A 62 7.73 6.74 -11.95
CA ASP A 62 7.33 7.47 -10.74
C ASP A 62 5.87 7.91 -10.82
N HIS A 63 5.47 8.47 -11.96
CA HIS A 63 4.09 8.88 -12.19
C HIS A 63 3.11 7.71 -12.09
N ALA A 64 3.48 6.57 -12.69
CA ALA A 64 2.65 5.36 -12.63
C ALA A 64 2.50 4.87 -11.19
N LEU A 65 3.58 4.84 -10.42
CA LEU A 65 3.55 4.44 -9.02
C LEU A 65 2.64 5.34 -8.19
N ARG A 66 2.75 6.65 -8.38
CA ARG A 66 1.90 7.61 -7.65
C ARG A 66 0.44 7.48 -8.03
N SER A 67 0.15 7.34 -9.31
CA SER A 67 -1.22 7.19 -9.80
C SER A 67 -1.86 5.92 -9.25
N SER A 68 -1.11 4.82 -9.25
CA SER A 68 -1.58 3.56 -8.69
C SER A 68 -1.84 3.67 -7.20
N HIS A 69 -0.90 4.26 -6.47
CA HIS A 69 -1.02 4.40 -5.01
C HIS A 69 -2.25 5.23 -4.63
N GLN A 70 -2.57 6.27 -5.42
CA GLN A 70 -3.73 7.11 -5.18
C GLN A 70 -5.06 6.37 -5.31
N GLN A 71 -5.09 5.27 -6.05
CA GLN A 71 -6.29 4.47 -6.19
C GLN A 71 -6.53 3.55 -4.99
N LEU A 72 -5.51 3.33 -4.17
CA LEU A 72 -5.59 2.44 -3.04
C LEU A 72 -6.12 3.16 -1.80
N ARG A 73 -7.05 2.51 -1.11
CA ARG A 73 -7.54 2.96 0.18
C ARG A 73 -7.33 1.84 1.18
N PHE A 74 -6.55 2.13 2.20
CA PHE A 74 -6.25 1.16 3.25
C PHE A 74 -7.14 1.43 4.45
N GLU A 75 -7.85 0.39 4.90
CA GLU A 75 -8.58 0.45 6.15
C GLU A 75 -7.71 -0.06 7.27
N ILE A 76 -7.43 0.81 8.22
CA ILE A 76 -6.61 0.49 9.38
C ILE A 76 -7.38 0.91 10.61
N ALA A 77 -7.76 -0.08 11.41
CA ALA A 77 -8.46 0.17 12.66
C ALA A 77 -7.47 0.63 13.72
N THR A 78 -7.83 1.60 14.51
CA THR A 78 -6.99 2.07 15.60
C THR A 78 -6.84 0.96 16.63
N ALA A 79 -5.60 0.62 16.97
CA ALA A 79 -5.31 -0.36 18.00
C ALA A 79 -5.43 0.32 19.36
N LEU A 80 -6.66 0.44 19.85
CA LEU A 80 -6.89 1.02 21.16
C LEU A 80 -6.66 -0.01 22.25
N PRO A 81 -6.08 0.43 23.39
CA PRO A 81 -5.99 -0.46 24.54
C PRO A 81 -7.39 -0.88 24.95
N THR A 82 -7.55 -2.15 25.20
CA THR A 82 -8.82 -2.70 25.64
C THR A 82 -8.84 -2.77 27.16
N PHE A 83 -9.86 -2.30 27.74
CA PHE A 83 -10.00 -2.29 29.19
C PHE A 83 -11.10 -3.23 29.62
#